data_74b65da42516a0599ca9da660aa65d09
#
_entry.id   74b65da42516a0599ca9da660aa65d09
#
_cell.length_a   1.000
_cell.length_b   1.000
_cell.length_c   1.000
_cell.angle_alpha   90.00
_cell.angle_beta   90.00
_cell.angle_gamma   90.00
#
_symmetry.space_group_name_H-M   'P 1'
#
loop_
_entity.id
_entity.type
_entity.pdbx_description
1 polymer ?
#
loop_
_entity_poly.entity_id
_entity_poly.type
_entity_poly.pdbx_seq_one_letter_code
_entity_poly.pdbx_strand_id
1 'polypeptide(L)'
;MPDTKIVNMARGLWRGYLVEPMAVATGLCVIYLIMDPLSADHAAQTFRTELLEQSGPVVWNNYWFGGHYLPSYSLLSPALGAWIGFRLMGVLAVLGTVALFAAITDREWGEGARWGAIWFAAAATISLFSGRATFALGVFLAMFAVFAAQRGWRVPALFLAASVGLASPVAALFLACCGFSYSVARWPDRRGLEIAVVSFATAAVVALLFPGGGTEPYVFSSFAPAFLVTVL
;
A
#
# COMPACT_ATOMS: atom_id res chain seq x y z
N MET A 1 23.08 26.16 15.37
CA MET A 1 21.63 26.37 15.53
C MET A 1 20.88 25.39 14.63
N PRO A 2 20.65 24.16 15.09
CA PRO A 2 19.91 23.13 14.29
C PRO A 2 18.39 23.26 14.41
N ASP A 3 17.89 23.97 15.41
CA ASP A 3 16.46 23.89 15.81
C ASP A 3 15.47 24.64 14.91
N THR A 4 15.90 25.67 14.23
CA THR A 4 15.01 26.47 13.36
C THR A 4 14.54 25.72 12.11
N LYS A 5 15.37 24.82 11.56
CA LYS A 5 14.99 24.03 10.37
C LYS A 5 13.98 22.94 10.72
N ILE A 6 14.11 22.31 11.90
CA ILE A 6 13.18 21.26 12.36
C ILE A 6 11.83 21.88 12.73
N VAL A 7 11.84 23.03 13.39
CA VAL A 7 10.62 23.76 13.77
C VAL A 7 9.89 24.32 12.54
N ASN A 8 10.62 24.81 11.55
CA ASN A 8 10.03 25.26 10.28
C ASN A 8 9.55 24.08 9.41
N MET A 9 10.19 22.92 9.52
CA MET A 9 9.77 21.70 8.86
C MET A 9 8.50 21.10 9.48
N ALA A 10 8.37 21.16 10.82
CA ALA A 10 7.15 20.78 11.51
C ALA A 10 5.98 21.75 11.22
N ARG A 11 6.25 23.08 11.17
CA ARG A 11 5.25 24.08 10.77
C ARG A 11 4.80 23.97 9.32
N GLY A 12 5.64 23.47 8.41
CA GLY A 12 5.28 23.17 7.02
C GLY A 12 4.30 21.99 6.90
N LEU A 13 4.38 21.01 7.78
CA LEU A 13 3.46 19.86 7.82
C LEU A 13 2.03 20.23 8.29
N TRP A 14 1.86 21.37 8.96
CA TRP A 14 0.57 21.84 9.48
C TRP A 14 -0.05 22.97 8.63
N ARG A 15 0.41 23.19 7.41
CA ARG A 15 -0.27 24.08 6.48
C ARG A 15 -1.63 23.50 6.10
N GLY A 16 -2.65 24.35 5.95
CA GLY A 16 -4.07 23.98 5.86
C GLY A 16 -4.43 22.90 4.84
N TYR A 17 -3.60 22.63 3.83
CA TYR A 17 -3.86 21.59 2.82
C TYR A 17 -3.56 20.14 3.27
N LEU A 18 -2.91 19.89 4.41
CA LEU A 18 -2.87 18.55 5.01
C LEU A 18 -4.18 18.24 5.74
N VAL A 19 -4.81 19.26 6.32
CA VAL A 19 -6.03 19.10 7.11
C VAL A 19 -7.20 18.60 6.24
N GLU A 20 -7.35 19.14 5.05
CA GLU A 20 -8.47 18.80 4.16
C GLU A 20 -8.43 17.35 3.65
N PRO A 21 -7.33 16.85 3.06
CA PRO A 21 -7.24 15.44 2.69
C PRO A 21 -7.43 14.50 3.87
N MET A 22 -6.87 14.83 5.03
CA MET A 22 -7.04 14.04 6.25
C MET A 22 -8.48 14.06 6.75
N ALA A 23 -9.17 15.19 6.70
CA ALA A 23 -10.58 15.28 7.07
C ALA A 23 -11.46 14.43 6.15
N VAL A 24 -11.22 14.47 4.83
CA VAL A 24 -11.93 13.64 3.84
C VAL A 24 -11.67 12.15 4.12
N ALA A 25 -10.40 11.75 4.25
CA ALA A 25 -10.05 10.35 4.50
C ALA A 25 -10.63 9.87 5.84
N THR A 26 -10.54 10.68 6.91
CA THR A 26 -11.09 10.33 8.22
C THR A 26 -12.61 10.18 8.16
N GLY A 27 -13.31 11.12 7.52
CA GLY A 27 -14.77 11.03 7.36
C GLY A 27 -15.19 9.76 6.61
N LEU A 28 -14.53 9.43 5.50
CA LEU A 28 -14.82 8.22 4.74
C LEU A 28 -14.43 6.94 5.51
N CYS A 29 -13.34 6.94 6.28
CA CYS A 29 -12.97 5.84 7.15
C CYS A 29 -14.00 5.62 8.28
N VAL A 30 -14.54 6.68 8.86
CA VAL A 30 -15.63 6.59 9.85
C VAL A 30 -16.89 6.01 9.20
N ILE A 31 -17.26 6.47 8.01
CA ILE A 31 -18.38 5.91 7.25
C ILE A 31 -18.15 4.41 6.98
N TYR A 32 -16.95 4.02 6.56
CA TYR A 32 -16.58 2.61 6.35
C TYR A 32 -16.77 1.77 7.61
N LEU A 33 -16.30 2.25 8.76
CA LEU A 33 -16.43 1.54 10.04
C LEU A 33 -17.89 1.42 10.51
N ILE A 34 -18.72 2.43 10.24
CA ILE A 34 -20.15 2.39 10.59
C ILE A 34 -20.95 1.49 9.66
N MET A 35 -20.70 1.57 8.34
CA MET A 35 -21.43 0.81 7.32
C MET A 35 -21.11 -0.67 7.35
N ASP A 36 -19.93 -1.03 7.81
CA ASP A 36 -19.43 -2.41 7.88
C ASP A 36 -19.63 -3.21 6.56
N PRO A 37 -19.18 -2.69 5.40
CA PRO A 37 -19.51 -3.27 4.12
C PRO A 37 -18.94 -4.68 3.98
N LEU A 38 -19.77 -5.60 3.50
CA LEU A 38 -19.36 -6.95 3.17
C LEU A 38 -18.76 -6.98 1.76
N SER A 39 -17.59 -7.58 1.64
CA SER A 39 -16.97 -7.86 0.35
C SER A 39 -16.31 -9.25 0.36
N ALA A 40 -16.20 -9.89 -0.81
CA ALA A 40 -15.56 -11.19 -0.93
C ALA A 40 -14.11 -11.18 -0.43
N ASP A 41 -13.37 -10.13 -0.79
CA ASP A 41 -11.97 -9.97 -0.37
C ASP A 41 -11.85 -9.81 1.15
N HIS A 42 -12.82 -9.15 1.80
CA HIS A 42 -12.84 -8.98 3.24
C HIS A 42 -12.96 -10.33 3.96
N ALA A 43 -13.89 -11.20 3.54
CA ALA A 43 -14.08 -12.51 4.13
C ALA A 43 -12.80 -13.36 4.06
N ALA A 44 -12.11 -13.35 2.91
CA ALA A 44 -10.84 -14.07 2.73
C ALA A 44 -9.74 -13.57 3.66
N GLN A 45 -9.66 -12.27 3.90
CA GLN A 45 -8.63 -11.67 4.77
C GLN A 45 -8.93 -11.92 6.24
N THR A 46 -10.20 -11.82 6.65
CA THR A 46 -10.64 -12.12 8.01
C THR A 46 -10.35 -13.59 8.34
N PHE A 47 -10.68 -14.51 7.43
CA PHE A 47 -10.35 -15.93 7.59
C PHE A 47 -8.86 -16.17 7.83
N ARG A 48 -7.97 -15.52 7.08
CA ARG A 48 -6.52 -15.67 7.27
C ARG A 48 -6.03 -15.13 8.61
N THR A 49 -6.64 -14.06 9.08
CA THR A 49 -6.35 -13.46 10.39
C THR A 49 -6.79 -14.39 11.51
N GLU A 50 -8.02 -14.88 11.46
CA GLU A 50 -8.57 -15.83 12.43
C GLU A 50 -7.80 -17.15 12.46
N LEU A 51 -7.40 -17.66 11.29
CA LEU A 51 -6.60 -18.88 11.20
C LEU A 51 -5.24 -18.69 11.90
N LEU A 52 -4.60 -17.55 11.74
CA LEU A 52 -3.36 -17.23 12.43
C LEU A 52 -3.56 -17.15 13.95
N GLU A 53 -4.65 -16.55 14.42
CA GLU A 53 -4.99 -16.46 15.85
C GLU A 53 -5.25 -17.83 16.47
N GLN A 54 -5.97 -18.70 15.76
CA GLN A 54 -6.38 -20.02 16.29
C GLN A 54 -5.28 -21.07 16.17
N SER A 55 -4.53 -21.08 15.09
CA SER A 55 -3.62 -22.17 14.73
C SER A 55 -2.15 -21.74 14.67
N GLY A 56 -1.83 -20.44 14.90
CA GLY A 56 -0.49 -19.91 14.71
C GLY A 56 -0.08 -19.82 13.24
N PRO A 57 1.21 -19.69 12.94
CA PRO A 57 1.71 -19.57 11.56
C PRO A 57 1.49 -20.84 10.76
N VAL A 58 0.51 -20.85 9.88
CA VAL A 58 0.19 -21.97 8.97
C VAL A 58 0.67 -21.61 7.57
N VAL A 59 1.43 -22.50 6.94
CA VAL A 59 1.98 -22.29 5.59
C VAL A 59 1.01 -22.76 4.53
N TRP A 60 0.29 -23.84 4.75
CA TRP A 60 -0.64 -24.46 3.81
C TRP A 60 -2.04 -24.62 4.41
N ASN A 61 -3.07 -24.38 3.61
CA ASN A 61 -4.48 -24.54 4.01
C ASN A 61 -5.28 -25.26 2.94
N ASN A 62 -6.07 -26.25 3.36
CA ASN A 62 -6.91 -27.06 2.48
C ASN A 62 -8.34 -26.55 2.32
N TYR A 63 -8.78 -25.59 3.12
CA TYR A 63 -10.19 -25.14 3.16
C TYR A 63 -10.61 -24.30 1.95
N TRP A 64 -9.67 -23.83 1.14
CA TRP A 64 -9.98 -22.95 0.01
C TRP A 64 -9.31 -23.45 -1.28
N PHE A 65 -10.08 -23.53 -2.36
CA PHE A 65 -9.60 -23.92 -3.70
C PHE A 65 -8.80 -25.24 -3.78
N GLY A 66 -9.11 -26.21 -2.91
CA GLY A 66 -8.40 -27.48 -2.87
C GLY A 66 -7.00 -27.42 -2.27
N GLY A 67 -6.65 -26.30 -1.68
CA GLY A 67 -5.40 -26.05 -0.99
C GLY A 67 -4.56 -24.95 -1.62
N HIS A 68 -3.96 -24.11 -0.78
CA HIS A 68 -3.10 -23.02 -1.21
C HIS A 68 -2.09 -22.62 -0.12
N TYR A 69 -1.01 -21.98 -0.54
CA TYR A 69 -0.06 -21.37 0.36
C TYR A 69 -0.60 -20.06 0.90
N LEU A 70 -0.73 -19.92 2.22
CA LEU A 70 -1.19 -18.71 2.88
C LEU A 70 -0.22 -17.52 2.71
N PRO A 71 1.12 -17.73 2.79
CA PRO A 71 2.09 -16.64 2.62
C PRO A 71 2.11 -16.00 1.23
N SER A 72 1.60 -16.69 0.19
CA SER A 72 1.62 -16.20 -1.20
C SER A 72 0.91 -14.86 -1.38
N TYR A 73 -0.08 -14.56 -0.56
CA TYR A 73 -0.87 -13.32 -0.65
C TYR A 73 -0.32 -12.20 0.24
N SER A 74 0.03 -12.50 1.49
CA SER A 74 0.61 -11.56 2.45
C SER A 74 1.14 -12.29 3.67
N LEU A 75 2.32 -11.91 4.12
CA LEU A 75 2.90 -12.35 5.39
C LEU A 75 2.58 -11.38 6.53
N LEU A 76 2.51 -10.07 6.25
CA LEU A 76 2.35 -9.05 7.28
C LEU A 76 0.90 -8.78 7.66
N SER A 77 -0.02 -8.85 6.70
CA SER A 77 -1.42 -8.46 6.92
C SER A 77 -2.12 -9.36 7.95
N PRO A 78 -2.02 -10.72 7.92
CA PRO A 78 -2.65 -11.55 8.94
C PRO A 78 -2.10 -11.27 10.35
N ALA A 79 -0.78 -11.07 10.48
CA ALA A 79 -0.15 -10.82 11.77
C ALA A 79 -0.57 -9.47 12.37
N LEU A 80 -0.60 -8.41 11.56
CA LEU A 80 -1.07 -7.10 11.99
C LEU A 80 -2.59 -7.12 12.25
N GLY A 81 -3.34 -7.82 11.41
CA GLY A 81 -4.78 -7.98 11.59
C GLY A 81 -5.16 -8.71 12.88
N ALA A 82 -4.41 -9.75 13.24
CA ALA A 82 -4.57 -10.45 14.51
C ALA A 82 -4.26 -9.57 15.72
N TRP A 83 -3.28 -8.68 15.60
CA TRP A 83 -2.87 -7.82 16.71
C TRP A 83 -3.79 -6.64 16.96
N ILE A 84 -4.21 -5.90 15.91
CA ILE A 84 -4.97 -4.65 16.04
C ILE A 84 -6.37 -4.70 15.40
N GLY A 85 -6.74 -5.84 14.83
CA GLY A 85 -7.97 -6.00 14.05
C GLY A 85 -7.77 -5.61 12.57
N PHE A 86 -8.26 -6.46 11.67
CA PHE A 86 -8.06 -6.30 10.23
C PHE A 86 -8.62 -4.98 9.69
N ARG A 87 -9.79 -4.54 10.16
CA ARG A 87 -10.42 -3.28 9.73
C ARG A 87 -9.64 -2.06 10.20
N LEU A 88 -9.21 -2.06 11.47
CA LEU A 88 -8.44 -0.95 12.02
C LEU A 88 -7.08 -0.84 11.34
N MET A 89 -6.42 -1.98 11.05
CA MET A 89 -5.20 -2.02 10.26
C MET A 89 -5.40 -1.31 8.91
N GLY A 90 -6.47 -1.63 8.19
CA GLY A 90 -6.80 -1.02 6.90
C GLY A 90 -7.02 0.50 7.02
N VAL A 91 -7.80 0.94 8.02
CA VAL A 91 -8.05 2.36 8.28
C VAL A 91 -6.75 3.11 8.57
N LEU A 92 -5.90 2.59 9.46
CA LEU A 92 -4.62 3.20 9.78
C LEU A 92 -3.68 3.25 8.56
N ALA A 93 -3.68 2.20 7.74
CA ALA A 93 -2.92 2.16 6.50
C ALA A 93 -3.39 3.25 5.51
N VAL A 94 -4.69 3.43 5.32
CA VAL A 94 -5.24 4.49 4.45
C VAL A 94 -4.93 5.88 4.98
N LEU A 95 -5.16 6.15 6.27
CA LEU A 95 -4.86 7.44 6.88
C LEU A 95 -3.36 7.77 6.77
N GLY A 96 -2.50 6.80 7.07
CA GLY A 96 -1.05 6.95 6.89
C GLY A 96 -0.65 7.21 5.45
N THR A 97 -1.28 6.50 4.49
CA THR A 97 -1.05 6.70 3.05
C THR A 97 -1.40 8.12 2.62
N VAL A 98 -2.56 8.63 3.04
CA VAL A 98 -3.01 10.00 2.70
C VAL A 98 -2.07 11.05 3.30
N ALA A 99 -1.67 10.88 4.56
CA ALA A 99 -0.73 11.78 5.21
C ALA A 99 0.63 11.82 4.48
N LEU A 100 1.16 10.66 4.11
CA LEU A 100 2.43 10.54 3.38
C LEU A 100 2.31 11.10 1.97
N PHE A 101 1.22 10.82 1.26
CA PHE A 101 0.99 11.36 -0.08
C PHE A 101 0.93 12.89 -0.05
N ALA A 102 0.17 13.46 0.87
CA ALA A 102 0.10 14.92 1.03
C ALA A 102 1.49 15.51 1.35
N ALA A 103 2.27 14.88 2.23
CA ALA A 103 3.62 15.33 2.57
C ALA A 103 4.63 15.20 1.40
N ILE A 104 4.51 14.16 0.57
CA ILE A 104 5.32 13.94 -0.62
C ILE A 104 5.01 15.00 -1.69
N THR A 105 3.73 15.18 -1.98
CA THR A 105 3.27 16.09 -3.05
C THR A 105 3.43 17.56 -2.67
N ASP A 106 3.26 17.91 -1.40
CA ASP A 106 3.55 19.26 -0.91
C ASP A 106 5.01 19.65 -1.15
N ARG A 107 5.92 18.73 -0.91
CA ARG A 107 7.35 18.99 -1.12
C ARG A 107 7.68 19.27 -2.59
N GLU A 108 7.00 18.61 -3.52
CA GLU A 108 7.30 18.73 -4.96
C GLU A 108 6.54 19.87 -5.62
N TRP A 109 5.28 20.11 -5.24
CA TRP A 109 4.37 21.04 -5.93
C TRP A 109 3.75 22.12 -5.02
N GLY A 110 3.97 22.07 -3.70
CA GLY A 110 3.41 23.04 -2.74
C GLY A 110 1.88 23.11 -2.83
N GLU A 111 1.33 24.32 -2.85
CA GLU A 111 -0.12 24.55 -2.89
C GLU A 111 -0.83 23.96 -4.13
N GLY A 112 -0.10 23.77 -5.23
CA GLY A 112 -0.63 23.13 -6.44
C GLY A 112 -1.05 21.68 -6.22
N ALA A 113 -0.52 21.01 -5.19
CA ALA A 113 -0.87 19.63 -4.87
C ALA A 113 -2.22 19.46 -4.13
N ARG A 114 -2.82 20.53 -3.63
CA ARG A 114 -4.00 20.51 -2.73
C ARG A 114 -5.14 19.64 -3.28
N TRP A 115 -5.61 19.95 -4.48
CA TRP A 115 -6.73 19.23 -5.08
C TRP A 115 -6.38 17.77 -5.39
N GLY A 116 -5.14 17.52 -5.82
CA GLY A 116 -4.64 16.16 -6.02
C GLY A 116 -4.63 15.34 -4.72
N ALA A 117 -4.24 15.95 -3.61
CA ALA A 117 -4.25 15.30 -2.30
C ALA A 117 -5.67 14.99 -1.80
N ILE A 118 -6.65 15.89 -2.02
CA ILE A 118 -8.05 15.67 -1.67
C ILE A 118 -8.64 14.53 -2.51
N TRP A 119 -8.42 14.53 -3.82
CA TRP A 119 -8.83 13.44 -4.71
C TRP A 119 -8.21 12.10 -4.31
N PHE A 120 -6.92 12.11 -4.03
CA PHE A 120 -6.21 10.92 -3.58
C PHE A 120 -6.77 10.39 -2.26
N ALA A 121 -7.13 11.27 -1.32
CA ALA A 121 -7.75 10.88 -0.05
C ALA A 121 -9.07 10.13 -0.26
N ALA A 122 -9.92 10.60 -1.16
CA ALA A 122 -11.15 9.90 -1.52
C ALA A 122 -10.87 8.56 -2.22
N ALA A 123 -9.94 8.54 -3.20
CA ALA A 123 -9.61 7.34 -3.96
C ALA A 123 -8.96 6.25 -3.08
N ALA A 124 -8.07 6.62 -2.14
CA ALA A 124 -7.38 5.67 -1.28
C ALA A 124 -8.35 4.87 -0.39
N THR A 125 -9.48 5.48 0.02
CA THR A 125 -10.49 4.80 0.84
C THR A 125 -11.26 3.72 0.09
N ILE A 126 -11.29 3.74 -1.25
CA ILE A 126 -11.97 2.72 -2.07
C ILE A 126 -11.41 1.32 -1.77
N SER A 127 -10.13 1.22 -1.44
CA SER A 127 -9.51 -0.05 -1.05
C SER A 127 -10.15 -0.70 0.18
N LEU A 128 -10.67 0.10 1.12
CA LEU A 128 -11.40 -0.39 2.30
C LEU A 128 -12.77 -0.92 1.92
N PHE A 129 -13.53 -0.13 1.17
CA PHE A 129 -14.89 -0.53 0.74
C PHE A 129 -14.88 -1.75 -0.17
N SER A 130 -13.81 -1.97 -0.94
CA SER A 130 -13.62 -3.20 -1.73
C SER A 130 -13.01 -4.38 -0.96
N GLY A 131 -12.72 -4.21 0.36
CA GLY A 131 -12.12 -5.25 1.22
C GLY A 131 -10.63 -5.47 1.03
N ARG A 132 -9.93 -4.58 0.32
CA ARG A 132 -8.51 -4.71 -0.03
C ARG A 132 -7.58 -4.05 0.99
N ALA A 133 -7.85 -4.24 2.29
CA ALA A 133 -7.04 -3.65 3.35
C ALA A 133 -5.57 -4.13 3.34
N THR A 134 -5.32 -5.36 2.89
CA THR A 134 -3.96 -5.89 2.66
C THR A 134 -3.21 -5.09 1.60
N PHE A 135 -3.87 -4.74 0.49
CA PHE A 135 -3.31 -3.86 -0.53
C PHE A 135 -3.07 -2.45 0.02
N ALA A 136 -4.02 -1.91 0.80
CA ALA A 136 -3.86 -0.60 1.46
C ALA A 136 -2.64 -0.56 2.37
N LEU A 137 -2.37 -1.64 3.14
CA LEU A 137 -1.14 -1.78 3.93
C LEU A 137 0.11 -1.73 3.05
N GLY A 138 0.11 -2.45 1.93
CA GLY A 138 1.20 -2.41 0.96
C GLY A 138 1.44 -1.01 0.40
N VAL A 139 0.37 -0.29 0.03
CA VAL A 139 0.47 1.10 -0.46
C VAL A 139 0.98 2.05 0.62
N PHE A 140 0.57 1.87 1.88
CA PHE A 140 1.10 2.65 3.00
C PHE A 140 2.61 2.49 3.13
N LEU A 141 3.11 1.26 3.13
CA LEU A 141 4.54 0.97 3.21
C LEU A 141 5.29 1.51 1.98
N ALA A 142 4.70 1.42 0.79
CA ALA A 142 5.26 1.97 -0.45
C ALA A 142 5.38 3.50 -0.38
N MET A 143 4.34 4.20 0.06
CA MET A 143 4.39 5.66 0.26
C MET A 143 5.43 6.05 1.31
N PHE A 144 5.56 5.24 2.37
CA PHE A 144 6.58 5.49 3.38
C PHE A 144 7.99 5.26 2.83
N ALA A 145 8.20 4.24 1.98
CA ALA A 145 9.49 4.04 1.30
C ALA A 145 9.86 5.24 0.41
N VAL A 146 8.90 5.74 -0.38
CA VAL A 146 9.10 6.93 -1.22
C VAL A 146 9.40 8.17 -0.37
N PHE A 147 8.65 8.39 0.71
CA PHE A 147 8.89 9.50 1.63
C PHE A 147 10.29 9.42 2.26
N ALA A 148 10.70 8.24 2.72
CA ALA A 148 12.03 8.02 3.28
C ALA A 148 13.13 8.28 2.23
N ALA A 149 12.92 7.85 0.99
CA ALA A 149 13.84 8.12 -0.12
C ALA A 149 13.97 9.63 -0.43
N GLN A 150 12.85 10.36 -0.44
CA GLN A 150 12.87 11.82 -0.60
C GLN A 150 13.65 12.53 0.52
N ARG A 151 13.67 11.95 1.73
CA ARG A 151 14.44 12.48 2.87
C ARG A 151 15.90 12.06 2.86
N GLY A 152 16.32 11.22 1.92
CA GLY A 152 17.67 10.66 1.85
C GLY A 152 17.93 9.53 2.85
N TRP A 153 16.88 8.97 3.46
CA TRP A 153 16.96 7.87 4.41
C TRP A 153 17.04 6.52 3.66
N ARG A 154 18.21 6.24 3.09
CA ARG A 154 18.39 5.09 2.20
C ARG A 154 18.04 3.75 2.87
N VAL A 155 18.57 3.48 4.06
CA VAL A 155 18.33 2.21 4.75
C VAL A 155 16.86 2.02 5.13
N PRO A 156 16.17 2.99 5.77
CA PRO A 156 14.73 2.90 5.98
C PRO A 156 13.93 2.73 4.69
N ALA A 157 14.29 3.42 3.62
CA ALA A 157 13.59 3.30 2.34
C ALA A 157 13.67 1.89 1.76
N LEU A 158 14.84 1.24 1.79
CA LEU A 158 15.03 -0.12 1.30
C LEU A 158 14.35 -1.16 2.20
N PHE A 159 14.42 -0.98 3.52
CA PHE A 159 13.71 -1.85 4.47
C PHE A 159 12.18 -1.79 4.23
N LEU A 160 11.64 -0.58 4.08
CA LEU A 160 10.22 -0.39 3.76
C LEU A 160 9.87 -0.99 2.40
N ALA A 161 10.71 -0.80 1.37
CA ALA A 161 10.50 -1.39 0.04
C ALA A 161 10.46 -2.93 0.09
N ALA A 162 11.32 -3.57 0.87
CA ALA A 162 11.25 -5.01 1.11
C ALA A 162 9.95 -5.41 1.83
N SER A 163 9.54 -4.63 2.84
CA SER A 163 8.30 -4.87 3.60
C SER A 163 7.05 -4.77 2.73
N VAL A 164 7.07 -3.97 1.66
CA VAL A 164 5.95 -3.90 0.70
C VAL A 164 5.69 -5.26 0.06
N GLY A 165 6.73 -5.97 -0.39
CA GLY A 165 6.60 -7.31 -0.97
C GLY A 165 6.04 -8.34 0.00
N LEU A 166 6.33 -8.20 1.29
CA LEU A 166 5.77 -9.04 2.35
C LEU A 166 4.32 -8.68 2.72
N ALA A 167 3.93 -7.43 2.53
CA ALA A 167 2.57 -6.97 2.79
C ALA A 167 1.64 -7.24 1.60
N SER A 168 2.06 -6.92 0.39
CA SER A 168 1.26 -7.08 -0.83
C SER A 168 2.17 -7.16 -2.07
N PRO A 169 2.28 -8.33 -2.71
CA PRO A 169 3.05 -8.47 -3.95
C PRO A 169 2.60 -7.50 -5.05
N VAL A 170 1.30 -7.24 -5.15
CA VAL A 170 0.74 -6.29 -6.13
C VAL A 170 1.23 -4.87 -5.87
N ALA A 171 1.19 -4.41 -4.61
CA ALA A 171 1.72 -3.09 -4.25
C ALA A 171 3.24 -2.99 -4.52
N ALA A 172 3.98 -4.09 -4.32
CA ALA A 172 5.41 -4.14 -4.61
C ALA A 172 5.71 -4.00 -6.10
N LEU A 173 4.91 -4.60 -6.98
CA LEU A 173 5.04 -4.42 -8.43
C LEU A 173 4.78 -2.97 -8.84
N PHE A 174 3.76 -2.32 -8.28
CA PHE A 174 3.52 -0.88 -8.54
C PHE A 174 4.69 -0.03 -8.03
N LEU A 175 5.20 -0.29 -6.83
CA LEU A 175 6.37 0.43 -6.32
C LEU A 175 7.60 0.22 -7.21
N ALA A 176 7.82 -1.01 -7.70
CA ALA A 176 8.91 -1.32 -8.62
C ALA A 176 8.78 -0.55 -9.94
N CYS A 177 7.58 -0.51 -10.53
CA CYS A 177 7.33 0.27 -11.75
C CYS A 177 7.57 1.77 -11.52
N CYS A 178 7.08 2.33 -10.43
CA CYS A 178 7.30 3.73 -10.06
C CYS A 178 8.79 4.05 -9.85
N GLY A 179 9.50 3.19 -9.11
CA GLY A 179 10.93 3.34 -8.84
C GLY A 179 11.77 3.27 -10.11
N PHE A 180 11.44 2.32 -11.01
CA PHE A 180 12.10 2.21 -12.31
C PHE A 180 11.85 3.45 -13.17
N SER A 181 10.59 3.88 -13.30
CA SER A 181 10.22 5.07 -14.06
C SER A 181 10.93 6.33 -13.54
N TYR A 182 11.01 6.49 -12.20
CA TYR A 182 11.75 7.58 -11.58
C TYR A 182 13.23 7.55 -11.97
N SER A 183 13.87 6.38 -11.93
CA SER A 183 15.28 6.25 -12.29
C SER A 183 15.57 6.53 -13.76
N VAL A 184 14.65 6.16 -14.65
CA VAL A 184 14.75 6.51 -16.08
C VAL A 184 14.66 8.02 -16.27
N ALA A 185 13.69 8.68 -15.59
CA ALA A 185 13.45 10.11 -15.72
C ALA A 185 14.56 10.99 -15.06
N ARG A 186 15.24 10.47 -14.06
CA ARG A 186 16.22 11.18 -13.24
C ARG A 186 17.64 10.61 -13.35
N TRP A 187 17.97 9.91 -14.44
CA TRP A 187 19.31 9.36 -14.65
C TRP A 187 20.41 10.43 -14.44
N PRO A 188 21.50 10.15 -13.68
CA PRO A 188 21.96 8.86 -13.16
C PRO A 188 21.53 8.54 -11.70
N ASP A 189 20.47 9.15 -11.14
CA ASP A 189 20.00 8.84 -9.78
C ASP A 189 19.45 7.40 -9.72
N ARG A 190 20.17 6.55 -8.96
CA ARG A 190 19.84 5.13 -8.81
C ARG A 190 18.89 4.79 -7.66
N ARG A 191 18.44 5.78 -6.88
CA ARG A 191 17.60 5.53 -5.69
C ARG A 191 16.29 4.82 -6.04
N GLY A 192 15.65 5.25 -7.12
CA GLY A 192 14.44 4.59 -7.60
C GLY A 192 14.69 3.16 -8.05
N LEU A 193 15.81 2.89 -8.74
CA LEU A 193 16.19 1.55 -9.17
C LEU A 193 16.45 0.62 -7.98
N GLU A 194 17.11 1.10 -6.92
CA GLU A 194 17.32 0.31 -5.70
C GLU A 194 15.99 -0.09 -5.05
N ILE A 195 15.05 0.84 -4.92
CA ILE A 195 13.69 0.58 -4.42
C ILE A 195 12.95 -0.41 -5.32
N ALA A 196 13.03 -0.21 -6.64
CA ALA A 196 12.39 -1.08 -7.62
C ALA A 196 12.92 -2.53 -7.53
N VAL A 197 14.24 -2.70 -7.48
CA VAL A 197 14.87 -4.02 -7.37
C VAL A 197 14.51 -4.70 -6.07
N VAL A 198 14.58 -4.00 -4.94
CA VAL A 198 14.30 -4.59 -3.63
C VAL A 198 12.83 -5.00 -3.50
N SER A 199 11.90 -4.13 -3.87
CA SER A 199 10.46 -4.46 -3.80
C SER A 199 10.07 -5.59 -4.74
N PHE A 200 10.57 -5.57 -5.98
CA PHE A 200 10.34 -6.65 -6.95
C PHE A 200 10.95 -7.98 -6.48
N ALA A 201 12.21 -7.96 -6.04
CA ALA A 201 12.91 -9.15 -5.57
C ALA A 201 12.19 -9.81 -4.39
N THR A 202 11.71 -9.01 -3.42
CA THR A 202 10.96 -9.56 -2.29
C THR A 202 9.65 -10.20 -2.73
N ALA A 203 8.88 -9.55 -3.61
CA ALA A 203 7.66 -10.13 -4.16
C ALA A 203 7.94 -11.41 -4.97
N ALA A 204 9.00 -11.41 -5.77
CA ALA A 204 9.43 -12.59 -6.55
C ALA A 204 9.85 -13.75 -5.67
N VAL A 205 10.62 -13.50 -4.60
CA VAL A 205 11.02 -14.53 -3.63
C VAL A 205 9.79 -15.14 -2.96
N VAL A 206 8.83 -14.33 -2.51
CA VAL A 206 7.59 -14.84 -1.91
C VAL A 206 6.81 -15.69 -2.93
N ALA A 207 6.69 -15.24 -4.18
CA ALA A 207 5.98 -15.99 -5.22
C ALA A 207 6.67 -17.31 -5.59
N LEU A 208 8.01 -17.36 -5.56
CA LEU A 208 8.77 -18.58 -5.84
C LEU A 208 8.73 -19.59 -4.68
N LEU A 209 8.76 -19.11 -3.44
CA LEU A 209 8.70 -19.98 -2.26
C LEU A 209 7.28 -20.50 -1.99
N PHE A 210 6.28 -19.72 -2.33
CA PHE A 210 4.87 -20.01 -2.09
C PHE A 210 4.06 -19.82 -3.38
N PRO A 211 4.22 -20.70 -4.38
CA PRO A 211 3.55 -20.55 -5.66
C PRO A 211 2.03 -20.61 -5.48
N GLY A 212 1.32 -19.69 -6.11
CA GLY A 212 -0.13 -19.73 -6.23
C GLY A 212 -0.54 -20.91 -7.12
N GLY A 213 -1.56 -21.68 -6.68
CA GLY A 213 -2.12 -22.75 -7.49
C GLY A 213 -3.14 -22.24 -8.50
N GLY A 214 -3.19 -22.87 -9.67
CA GLY A 214 -4.21 -22.64 -10.68
C GLY A 214 -3.83 -21.60 -11.74
N THR A 215 -4.50 -21.71 -12.87
CA THR A 215 -4.46 -20.70 -13.95
C THR A 215 -5.85 -20.07 -14.03
N GLU A 216 -5.95 -18.79 -13.72
CA GLU A 216 -7.17 -18.03 -13.97
C GLU A 216 -7.00 -17.22 -15.26
N PRO A 217 -7.63 -17.64 -16.37
CA PRO A 217 -7.53 -16.90 -17.63
C PRO A 217 -8.21 -15.53 -17.47
N TYR A 218 -7.49 -14.48 -17.84
CA TYR A 218 -8.06 -13.14 -17.87
C TYR A 218 -9.08 -13.06 -19.02
N VAL A 219 -10.36 -13.01 -18.67
CA VAL A 219 -11.44 -13.05 -19.66
C VAL A 219 -11.43 -11.82 -20.57
N PHE A 220 -11.66 -12.04 -21.87
CA PHE A 220 -11.61 -10.97 -22.87
C PHE A 220 -12.55 -9.79 -22.56
N SER A 221 -13.71 -10.05 -21.98
CA SER A 221 -14.65 -9.01 -21.55
C SER A 221 -14.11 -8.03 -20.50
N SER A 222 -13.13 -8.48 -19.72
CA SER A 222 -12.43 -7.62 -18.75
C SER A 222 -11.17 -6.97 -19.37
N PHE A 223 -10.54 -7.69 -20.32
CA PHE A 223 -9.34 -7.20 -21.01
C PHE A 223 -9.66 -6.04 -21.97
N ALA A 224 -10.71 -6.17 -22.78
CA ALA A 224 -11.00 -5.20 -23.83
C ALA A 224 -11.25 -3.76 -23.29
N PRO A 225 -12.07 -3.53 -22.24
CA PRO A 225 -12.24 -2.20 -21.67
C PRO A 225 -10.94 -1.64 -21.08
N ALA A 226 -10.15 -2.48 -20.37
CA ALA A 226 -8.88 -2.06 -19.80
C ALA A 226 -7.88 -1.65 -20.88
N PHE A 227 -7.79 -2.41 -21.97
CA PHE A 227 -6.94 -2.11 -23.10
C PHE A 227 -7.34 -0.81 -23.80
N LEU A 228 -8.65 -0.61 -24.06
CA LEU A 228 -9.17 0.62 -24.68
C LEU A 228 -8.84 1.87 -23.86
N VAL A 229 -8.98 1.81 -22.54
CA VAL A 229 -8.66 2.95 -21.65
C VAL A 229 -7.15 3.23 -21.61
N THR A 230 -6.32 2.23 -21.87
CA THR A 230 -4.85 2.40 -21.82
C THR A 230 -4.28 2.95 -23.14
N VAL A 231 -4.99 2.74 -24.26
CA VAL A 231 -4.53 3.14 -25.62
C VAL A 231 -5.11 4.49 -26.04
N LEU A 232 -6.19 4.95 -25.42
CA LEU A 232 -6.81 6.27 -25.66
C LEU A 232 -6.20 7.33 -24.72
#